data_36c775399669d63a9ef25eec302b32d1
#
_entry.id   36c775399669d63a9ef25eec302b32d1
#
_cell.length_a   1.000
_cell.length_b   1.000
_cell.length_c   1.000
_cell.angle_alpha   90.00
_cell.angle_beta   90.00
_cell.angle_gamma   90.00
#
_symmetry.space_group_name_H-M   'P 1'
#
loop_
_entity.id
_entity.type
_entity.pdbx_description
1 polymer ?
#
loop_
_entity_poly.entity_id
_entity_poly.type
_entity_poly.pdbx_seq_one_letter_code
_entity_poly.pdbx_strand_id
1 'polypeptide(L)'
;MKFGLFYQIQVPKPWDEESEARRIWEALDQIVYAEEVGYDSVWFSEHHFRPEWSHNSAPDLTLAAVSQRTTRIRMGVGVVLAPIHHPLHTASRMATLDILSRGRVDVGIGRTGYPYQLTPYGSDLKDTRGMWQEYAQVLPKIWTEEVVSHEGQYFQIPPRQVLPKPIQKPHPPLWSACGSEETTRLTGEMGLGALVGSEGGPEKVAEVLELYNKTIKASHADGAYINHQTALMTAGFCHEDSKVVEERGTELVAWYMDQQRKRAQLVWGGVDPATVPPDYQGYYERDKHLAAGPHPGDPTPADVVKRGTNFCVGTPDDCIKFYESYEAMGVEQVFLLCAIGPAANEEVMNTIRLFGKYVIPYFKEKEKAQAAAV
;
A
#
# COMPACT_ATOMS: atom_id res chain seq x y z
N MET A 1 9.38 -1.05 15.76
CA MET A 1 8.45 -1.17 14.60
C MET A 1 7.54 0.04 14.52
N LYS A 2 7.30 0.60 13.32
CA LYS A 2 6.39 1.74 13.08
C LYS A 2 5.02 1.24 12.62
N PHE A 3 3.97 1.97 12.98
CA PHE A 3 2.59 1.62 12.64
C PHE A 3 1.92 2.72 11.82
N GLY A 4 1.30 2.34 10.71
CA GLY A 4 0.51 3.21 9.87
C GLY A 4 -0.88 2.64 9.60
N LEU A 5 -1.75 3.48 9.05
CA LEU A 5 -3.04 3.06 8.49
C LEU A 5 -2.92 2.97 6.97
N PHE A 6 -3.70 2.06 6.38
CA PHE A 6 -3.85 1.93 4.94
C PHE A 6 -5.32 2.05 4.53
N TYR A 7 -5.60 2.89 3.54
CA TYR A 7 -6.94 3.12 3.05
C TYR A 7 -7.08 2.82 1.56
N GLN A 8 -8.15 2.14 1.23
CA GLN A 8 -8.62 1.95 -0.14
C GLN A 8 -9.94 2.69 -0.40
N ILE A 9 -10.56 3.24 0.65
CA ILE A 9 -11.91 3.79 0.65
C ILE A 9 -12.89 2.76 0.09
N GLN A 10 -13.06 1.68 0.83
CA GLN A 10 -13.99 0.60 0.49
C GLN A 10 -15.42 1.04 0.80
N VAL A 11 -16.30 0.92 -0.19
CA VAL A 11 -17.72 1.33 -0.09
C VAL A 11 -18.61 0.14 -0.50
N PRO A 12 -19.00 -0.73 0.45
CA PRO A 12 -19.84 -1.87 0.16
C PRO A 12 -21.25 -1.45 -0.26
N LYS A 13 -21.86 -2.26 -1.13
CA LYS A 13 -23.29 -2.09 -1.49
C LYS A 13 -24.21 -2.54 -0.35
N PRO A 14 -25.47 -2.01 -0.25
CA PRO A 14 -26.10 -1.04 -1.17
C PRO A 14 -25.56 0.39 -0.97
N TRP A 15 -25.52 1.18 -2.04
CA TRP A 15 -25.12 2.58 -2.00
C TRP A 15 -26.32 3.52 -1.90
N ASP A 16 -26.20 4.57 -1.11
CA ASP A 16 -27.03 5.75 -1.08
C ASP A 16 -26.26 6.98 -1.62
N GLU A 17 -26.90 8.14 -1.67
CA GLU A 17 -26.31 9.38 -2.20
C GLU A 17 -25.11 9.89 -1.38
N GLU A 18 -24.95 9.45 -0.13
CA GLU A 18 -23.89 9.89 0.79
C GLU A 18 -22.81 8.83 1.03
N SER A 19 -22.97 7.61 0.50
CA SER A 19 -22.10 6.47 0.83
C SER A 19 -20.62 6.77 0.62
N GLU A 20 -20.25 7.41 -0.50
CA GLU A 20 -18.86 7.77 -0.82
C GLU A 20 -18.35 8.90 0.08
N ALA A 21 -19.15 9.97 0.20
CA ALA A 21 -18.82 11.13 1.02
C ALA A 21 -18.60 10.74 2.48
N ARG A 22 -19.49 9.94 3.03
CA ARG A 22 -19.41 9.42 4.40
C ARG A 22 -18.09 8.67 4.64
N ARG A 23 -17.72 7.74 3.76
CA ARG A 23 -16.49 6.96 3.89
C ARG A 23 -15.22 7.80 3.82
N ILE A 24 -15.20 8.83 2.96
CA ILE A 24 -14.06 9.75 2.88
C ILE A 24 -13.97 10.59 4.16
N TRP A 25 -15.07 11.14 4.66
CA TRP A 25 -15.06 11.94 5.89
C TRP A 25 -14.70 11.10 7.12
N GLU A 26 -15.26 9.90 7.26
CA GLU A 26 -14.89 8.96 8.31
C GLU A 26 -13.38 8.67 8.29
N ALA A 27 -12.80 8.41 7.10
CA ALA A 27 -11.36 8.18 6.98
C ALA A 27 -10.53 9.39 7.44
N LEU A 28 -10.94 10.62 7.10
CA LEU A 28 -10.27 11.82 7.57
C LEU A 28 -10.30 11.95 9.10
N ASP A 29 -11.44 11.67 9.74
CA ASP A 29 -11.59 11.72 11.19
C ASP A 29 -10.80 10.58 11.88
N GLN A 30 -10.83 9.38 11.33
CA GLN A 30 -10.04 8.24 11.78
C GLN A 30 -8.54 8.53 11.76
N ILE A 31 -8.04 9.22 10.72
CA ILE A 31 -6.62 9.57 10.59
C ILE A 31 -6.19 10.62 11.61
N VAL A 32 -7.03 11.63 11.89
CA VAL A 32 -6.77 12.61 12.94
C VAL A 32 -6.65 11.89 14.29
N TYR A 33 -7.60 11.01 14.60
CA TYR A 33 -7.55 10.22 15.83
C TYR A 33 -6.34 9.27 15.88
N ALA A 34 -5.97 8.66 14.76
CA ALA A 34 -4.79 7.80 14.69
C ALA A 34 -3.50 8.57 15.03
N GLU A 35 -3.36 9.82 14.55
CA GLU A 35 -2.25 10.69 14.94
C GLU A 35 -2.21 10.93 16.46
N GLU A 36 -3.38 11.18 17.08
CA GLU A 36 -3.49 11.41 18.52
C GLU A 36 -3.07 10.21 19.35
N VAL A 37 -3.45 8.98 18.92
CA VAL A 37 -3.12 7.75 19.64
C VAL A 37 -1.77 7.14 19.25
N GLY A 38 -0.98 7.80 18.40
CA GLY A 38 0.43 7.49 18.24
C GLY A 38 0.83 6.72 16.98
N TYR A 39 -0.03 6.61 15.96
CA TYR A 39 0.35 6.10 14.64
C TYR A 39 1.39 7.00 13.97
N ASP A 40 2.24 6.39 13.15
CA ASP A 40 3.39 7.05 12.51
C ASP A 40 3.08 7.52 11.08
N SER A 41 2.17 6.82 10.36
CA SER A 41 1.87 7.13 8.96
C SER A 41 0.44 6.77 8.55
N VAL A 42 0.01 7.34 7.42
CA VAL A 42 -1.20 6.93 6.69
C VAL A 42 -0.86 6.79 5.22
N TRP A 43 -1.41 5.75 4.60
CA TRP A 43 -1.21 5.45 3.18
C TRP A 43 -2.54 5.25 2.47
N PHE A 44 -2.62 5.75 1.24
CA PHE A 44 -3.78 5.54 0.38
C PHE A 44 -3.35 4.85 -0.92
N SER A 45 -4.13 3.83 -1.34
CA SER A 45 -3.96 3.25 -2.66
C SER A 45 -4.61 4.14 -3.73
N GLU A 46 -4.08 4.06 -4.95
CA GLU A 46 -4.76 4.54 -6.15
C GLU A 46 -5.36 3.34 -6.89
N HIS A 47 -6.68 3.33 -7.05
CA HIS A 47 -7.38 2.34 -7.87
C HIS A 47 -8.50 2.99 -8.67
N HIS A 48 -8.74 2.44 -9.86
CA HIS A 48 -9.78 2.90 -10.77
C HIS A 48 -10.71 1.73 -11.12
N PHE A 49 -11.98 2.05 -11.35
CA PHE A 49 -13.00 1.10 -11.85
C PHE A 49 -13.18 -0.15 -10.95
N ARG A 50 -13.02 0.00 -9.64
CA ARG A 50 -13.16 -1.09 -8.67
C ARG A 50 -14.35 -0.84 -7.72
N PRO A 51 -15.58 -1.10 -8.18
CA PRO A 51 -16.77 -0.96 -7.33
C PRO A 51 -16.58 -1.69 -5.99
N GLU A 52 -17.10 -1.14 -4.92
CA GLU A 52 -17.01 -1.61 -3.53
C GLU A 52 -15.57 -1.64 -2.95
N TRP A 53 -14.55 -1.99 -3.74
CA TRP A 53 -13.18 -2.17 -3.25
C TRP A 53 -12.42 -0.88 -3.04
N SER A 54 -12.54 0.07 -3.98
CA SER A 54 -11.79 1.33 -3.87
C SER A 54 -12.48 2.46 -4.61
N HIS A 55 -12.86 3.47 -3.86
CA HIS A 55 -13.39 4.75 -4.36
C HIS A 55 -12.35 5.88 -4.22
N ASN A 56 -11.06 5.52 -4.18
CA ASN A 56 -9.96 6.48 -4.06
C ASN A 56 -9.09 6.48 -5.34
N SER A 57 -9.54 7.21 -6.34
CA SER A 57 -8.82 7.40 -7.61
C SER A 57 -7.88 8.62 -7.62
N ALA A 58 -7.94 9.46 -6.58
CA ALA A 58 -7.13 10.67 -6.44
C ALA A 58 -6.57 10.78 -5.00
N PRO A 59 -5.67 9.86 -4.59
CA PRO A 59 -5.16 9.78 -3.22
C PRO A 59 -4.45 11.03 -2.75
N ASP A 60 -3.82 11.76 -3.64
CA ASP A 60 -3.12 13.01 -3.34
C ASP A 60 -4.07 14.13 -2.91
N LEU A 61 -5.30 14.19 -3.44
CA LEU A 61 -6.31 15.16 -2.99
C LEU A 61 -6.79 14.83 -1.57
N THR A 62 -7.02 13.55 -1.28
CA THR A 62 -7.39 13.10 0.07
C THR A 62 -6.24 13.38 1.06
N LEU A 63 -5.00 13.09 0.67
CA LEU A 63 -3.82 13.39 1.49
C LEU A 63 -3.60 14.89 1.69
N ALA A 64 -3.95 15.74 0.71
CA ALA A 64 -3.91 17.20 0.89
C ALA A 64 -4.87 17.65 2.00
N ALA A 65 -6.08 17.07 2.08
CA ALA A 65 -7.01 17.32 3.18
C ALA A 65 -6.44 16.83 4.53
N VAL A 66 -5.86 15.62 4.57
CA VAL A 66 -5.18 15.07 5.76
C VAL A 66 -4.06 15.99 6.22
N SER A 67 -3.27 16.55 5.29
CA SER A 67 -2.11 17.38 5.61
C SER A 67 -2.45 18.64 6.42
N GLN A 68 -3.68 19.16 6.23
CA GLN A 68 -4.17 20.36 6.92
C GLN A 68 -4.86 20.04 8.25
N ARG A 69 -5.17 18.78 8.52
CA ARG A 69 -5.83 18.32 9.75
C ARG A 69 -4.87 17.63 10.73
N THR A 70 -3.63 17.39 10.30
CA THR A 70 -2.60 16.64 11.05
C THR A 70 -1.28 17.41 11.04
N THR A 71 -0.39 17.09 12.00
CA THR A 71 0.87 17.82 12.18
C THR A 71 2.11 16.94 12.16
N ARG A 72 1.97 15.63 12.47
CA ARG A 72 3.07 14.71 12.69
C ARG A 72 3.03 13.49 11.76
N ILE A 73 1.85 12.92 11.55
CA ILE A 73 1.68 11.68 10.78
C ILE A 73 2.22 11.82 9.36
N ARG A 74 3.04 10.88 8.90
CA ARG A 74 3.53 10.87 7.52
C ARG A 74 2.43 10.39 6.57
N MET A 75 2.53 10.74 5.31
CA MET A 75 1.51 10.47 4.30
C MET A 75 2.12 9.81 3.08
N GLY A 76 1.56 8.69 2.66
CA GLY A 76 2.05 7.96 1.50
C GLY A 76 0.98 7.64 0.46
N VAL A 77 1.38 7.61 -0.80
CA VAL A 77 0.59 7.00 -1.86
C VAL A 77 1.14 5.59 -2.12
N GLY A 78 0.32 4.59 -1.98
CA GLY A 78 0.73 3.20 -2.16
C GLY A 78 -0.16 2.45 -3.17
N VAL A 79 0.00 2.71 -4.49
CA VAL A 79 1.03 3.47 -5.22
C VAL A 79 0.42 4.37 -6.29
N VAL A 80 1.14 5.38 -6.78
CA VAL A 80 0.81 6.09 -8.03
C VAL A 80 0.98 5.12 -9.19
N LEU A 81 -0.02 5.02 -10.06
CA LEU A 81 0.01 4.13 -11.21
C LEU A 81 0.78 4.76 -12.38
N ALA A 82 2.09 4.54 -12.44
CA ALA A 82 2.97 5.14 -13.44
C ALA A 82 2.47 5.01 -14.90
N PRO A 83 1.84 3.89 -15.35
CA PRO A 83 1.39 3.76 -16.73
C PRO A 83 0.25 4.70 -17.15
N ILE A 84 -0.46 5.31 -16.21
CA ILE A 84 -1.57 6.23 -16.53
C ILE A 84 -1.28 7.69 -16.16
N HIS A 85 -0.08 7.95 -15.63
CA HIS A 85 0.33 9.30 -15.24
C HIS A 85 1.58 9.75 -15.98
N HIS A 86 1.64 11.02 -16.33
CA HIS A 86 2.90 11.61 -16.78
C HIS A 86 3.76 12.04 -15.57
N PRO A 87 5.09 11.74 -15.54
CA PRO A 87 5.93 12.03 -14.37
C PRO A 87 5.96 13.50 -13.97
N LEU A 88 5.80 14.44 -14.90
CA LEU A 88 5.69 15.88 -14.61
C LEU A 88 4.48 16.20 -13.73
N HIS A 89 3.33 15.57 -13.99
CA HIS A 89 2.12 15.78 -13.18
C HIS A 89 2.33 15.27 -11.76
N THR A 90 2.85 14.07 -11.62
CA THR A 90 3.12 13.50 -10.29
C THR A 90 4.17 14.30 -9.54
N ALA A 91 5.24 14.72 -10.22
CA ALA A 91 6.27 15.53 -9.58
C ALA A 91 5.70 16.83 -8.99
N SER A 92 4.89 17.54 -9.76
CA SER A 92 4.28 18.81 -9.29
C SER A 92 3.29 18.58 -8.15
N ARG A 93 2.43 17.57 -8.25
CA ARG A 93 1.41 17.25 -7.24
C ARG A 93 2.05 16.78 -5.93
N MET A 94 3.04 15.87 -5.98
CA MET A 94 3.72 15.39 -4.79
C MET A 94 4.61 16.47 -4.16
N ALA A 95 5.27 17.31 -4.94
CA ALA A 95 6.00 18.46 -4.40
C ALA A 95 5.07 19.48 -3.70
N THR A 96 3.91 19.74 -4.29
CA THR A 96 2.89 20.60 -3.66
C THR A 96 2.39 19.99 -2.34
N LEU A 97 2.09 18.68 -2.33
CA LEU A 97 1.68 17.97 -1.14
C LEU A 97 2.78 17.97 -0.07
N ASP A 98 4.05 17.83 -0.48
CA ASP A 98 5.19 17.88 0.42
C ASP A 98 5.32 19.23 1.11
N ILE A 99 5.10 20.33 0.38
CA ILE A 99 5.06 21.69 0.94
C ILE A 99 3.86 21.84 1.90
N LEU A 100 2.66 21.44 1.48
CA LEU A 100 1.45 21.54 2.30
C LEU A 100 1.56 20.75 3.60
N SER A 101 2.19 19.59 3.55
CA SER A 101 2.39 18.69 4.69
C SER A 101 3.61 19.04 5.54
N ARG A 102 4.42 20.03 5.14
CA ARG A 102 5.70 20.38 5.80
C ARG A 102 6.70 19.22 5.80
N GLY A 103 6.84 18.51 4.67
CA GLY A 103 7.87 17.48 4.47
C GLY A 103 7.48 16.09 5.02
N ARG A 104 6.20 15.75 5.02
CA ARG A 104 5.71 14.47 5.54
C ARG A 104 5.28 13.47 4.45
N VAL A 105 5.64 13.69 3.19
CA VAL A 105 5.22 12.85 2.07
C VAL A 105 6.18 11.69 1.83
N ASP A 106 5.62 10.53 1.51
CA ASP A 106 6.26 9.35 0.93
C ASP A 106 5.57 9.03 -0.40
N VAL A 107 6.32 8.69 -1.45
CA VAL A 107 5.77 8.49 -2.79
C VAL A 107 6.00 7.05 -3.25
N GLY A 108 4.98 6.23 -3.19
CA GLY A 108 5.01 4.91 -3.81
C GLY A 108 4.63 5.00 -5.29
N ILE A 109 5.34 4.28 -6.13
CA ILE A 109 5.10 4.15 -7.56
C ILE A 109 4.92 2.69 -7.94
N GLY A 110 4.07 2.41 -8.93
CA GLY A 110 3.81 1.06 -9.36
C GLY A 110 3.14 1.01 -10.73
N ARG A 111 2.83 -0.21 -11.19
CA ARG A 111 2.23 -0.41 -12.51
C ARG A 111 0.86 -1.07 -12.51
N THR A 112 0.36 -1.45 -11.35
CA THR A 112 -0.81 -2.30 -11.10
C THR A 112 -0.69 -3.74 -11.63
N GLY A 113 -1.27 -4.69 -10.88
CA GLY A 113 -1.48 -6.08 -11.34
C GLY A 113 -2.84 -6.28 -12.05
N TYR A 114 -3.56 -5.20 -12.39
CA TYR A 114 -4.93 -5.25 -12.89
C TYR A 114 -5.06 -4.56 -14.25
N PRO A 115 -4.84 -5.29 -15.35
CA PRO A 115 -4.83 -4.74 -16.71
C PRO A 115 -6.04 -3.87 -17.06
N TYR A 116 -7.24 -4.26 -16.63
CA TYR A 116 -8.47 -3.54 -16.96
C TYR A 116 -8.51 -2.08 -16.43
N GLN A 117 -7.69 -1.74 -15.43
CA GLN A 117 -7.57 -0.35 -14.96
C GLN A 117 -6.81 0.55 -15.95
N LEU A 118 -5.98 -0.03 -16.79
CA LEU A 118 -5.07 0.70 -17.69
C LEU A 118 -5.69 0.97 -19.05
N THR A 119 -6.51 0.05 -19.56
CA THR A 119 -7.08 0.13 -20.91
C THR A 119 -7.89 1.40 -21.19
N PRO A 120 -8.72 1.93 -20.25
CA PRO A 120 -9.43 3.19 -20.47
C PRO A 120 -8.52 4.41 -20.62
N TYR A 121 -7.29 4.32 -20.14
CA TYR A 121 -6.28 5.38 -20.25
C TYR A 121 -5.35 5.20 -21.48
N GLY A 122 -5.60 4.16 -22.29
CA GLY A 122 -4.82 3.91 -23.49
C GLY A 122 -3.45 3.28 -23.29
N SER A 123 -3.15 2.78 -22.08
CA SER A 123 -1.86 2.16 -21.80
C SER A 123 -1.78 0.74 -22.35
N ASP A 124 -0.71 0.43 -23.09
CA ASP A 124 -0.42 -0.93 -23.54
C ASP A 124 0.23 -1.74 -22.40
N LEU A 125 -0.30 -2.92 -22.15
CA LEU A 125 0.15 -3.77 -21.03
C LEU A 125 1.61 -4.20 -21.16
N LYS A 126 2.11 -4.38 -22.40
CA LYS A 126 3.50 -4.79 -22.65
C LYS A 126 4.52 -3.71 -22.26
N ASP A 127 4.10 -2.44 -22.22
CA ASP A 127 4.96 -1.28 -21.95
C ASP A 127 5.00 -0.90 -20.47
N THR A 128 4.06 -1.42 -19.66
CA THR A 128 3.86 -0.95 -18.27
C THR A 128 5.08 -1.10 -17.38
N ARG A 129 5.91 -2.14 -17.57
CA ARG A 129 7.14 -2.35 -16.81
C ARG A 129 8.18 -1.31 -17.18
N GLY A 130 8.42 -1.12 -18.48
CA GLY A 130 9.37 -0.11 -18.95
C GLY A 130 8.95 1.30 -18.56
N MET A 131 7.67 1.62 -18.69
CA MET A 131 7.11 2.90 -18.22
C MET A 131 7.37 3.13 -16.74
N TRP A 132 7.11 2.13 -15.89
CA TRP A 132 7.37 2.24 -14.46
C TRP A 132 8.86 2.42 -14.14
N GLN A 133 9.76 1.69 -14.81
CA GLN A 133 11.21 1.83 -14.60
C GLN A 133 11.71 3.22 -15.04
N GLU A 134 11.30 3.68 -16.22
CA GLU A 134 11.67 5.01 -16.71
C GLU A 134 11.09 6.12 -15.81
N TYR A 135 9.86 5.93 -15.32
CA TYR A 135 9.23 6.84 -14.37
C TYR A 135 10.03 6.96 -13.05
N ALA A 136 10.48 5.82 -12.51
CA ALA A 136 11.31 5.79 -11.29
C ALA A 136 12.65 6.52 -11.46
N GLN A 137 13.23 6.47 -12.65
CA GLN A 137 14.50 7.14 -12.96
C GLN A 137 14.34 8.66 -13.18
N VAL A 138 13.22 9.06 -13.75
CA VAL A 138 12.98 10.47 -14.12
C VAL A 138 12.49 11.30 -12.94
N LEU A 139 11.66 10.73 -12.08
CA LEU A 139 10.99 11.45 -11.00
C LEU A 139 11.98 12.15 -10.04
N PRO A 140 13.07 11.51 -9.55
CA PRO A 140 14.10 12.17 -8.75
C PRO A 140 14.75 13.35 -9.46
N LYS A 141 15.07 13.21 -10.76
CA LYS A 141 15.69 14.29 -11.55
C LYS A 141 14.79 15.51 -11.64
N ILE A 142 13.47 15.30 -11.86
CA ILE A 142 12.50 16.40 -11.89
C ILE A 142 12.52 17.20 -10.58
N TRP A 143 12.72 16.56 -9.44
CA TRP A 143 12.73 17.24 -8.15
C TRP A 143 14.06 17.89 -7.79
N THR A 144 15.19 17.35 -8.28
CA THR A 144 16.54 17.78 -7.85
C THR A 144 17.21 18.72 -8.82
N GLU A 145 17.00 18.58 -10.13
CA GLU A 145 17.63 19.40 -11.15
C GLU A 145 16.86 20.74 -11.33
N GLU A 146 17.59 21.84 -11.55
CA GLU A 146 16.98 23.14 -11.83
C GLU A 146 16.24 23.10 -13.17
N VAL A 147 16.89 22.64 -14.21
CA VAL A 147 16.32 22.41 -15.53
C VAL A 147 16.46 20.94 -15.86
N VAL A 148 15.37 20.22 -15.96
CA VAL A 148 15.33 18.81 -16.33
C VAL A 148 15.05 18.66 -17.81
N SER A 149 15.75 17.71 -18.46
CA SER A 149 15.39 17.18 -19.77
C SER A 149 15.48 15.66 -19.75
N HIS A 150 14.64 15.00 -20.53
CA HIS A 150 14.64 13.55 -20.65
C HIS A 150 14.18 13.11 -22.05
N GLU A 151 14.96 12.27 -22.69
CA GLU A 151 14.64 11.62 -23.96
C GLU A 151 14.61 10.12 -23.74
N GLY A 152 13.46 9.62 -23.27
CA GLY A 152 13.27 8.21 -22.96
C GLY A 152 12.45 7.50 -24.03
N GLN A 153 12.18 6.24 -23.81
CA GLN A 153 11.30 5.44 -24.66
C GLN A 153 9.84 5.82 -24.49
N TYR A 154 9.41 6.14 -23.28
CA TYR A 154 8.01 6.36 -22.91
C TYR A 154 7.72 7.82 -22.59
N PHE A 155 8.69 8.55 -22.06
CA PHE A 155 8.50 9.94 -21.66
C PHE A 155 9.51 10.86 -22.37
N GLN A 156 9.00 11.95 -22.93
CA GLN A 156 9.79 12.98 -23.59
C GLN A 156 9.60 14.30 -22.81
N ILE A 157 10.67 14.81 -22.23
CA ILE A 157 10.66 16.06 -21.47
C ILE A 157 11.72 16.99 -22.08
N PRO A 158 11.31 17.95 -22.92
CA PRO A 158 12.25 18.98 -23.39
C PRO A 158 12.73 19.81 -22.19
N PRO A 159 13.91 20.48 -22.28
CA PRO A 159 14.46 21.23 -21.17
C PRO A 159 13.43 22.17 -20.52
N ARG A 160 13.13 21.96 -19.23
CA ARG A 160 12.11 22.71 -18.47
C ARG A 160 12.51 22.85 -17.00
N GLN A 161 12.18 23.98 -16.43
CA GLN A 161 12.18 24.18 -14.99
C GLN A 161 10.81 23.72 -14.46
N VAL A 162 10.79 22.63 -13.68
CA VAL A 162 9.55 22.08 -13.10
C VAL A 162 9.41 22.58 -11.67
N LEU A 163 8.29 23.23 -11.37
CA LEU A 163 7.98 23.85 -10.08
C LEU A 163 6.58 23.44 -9.61
N PRO A 164 6.34 23.40 -8.27
CA PRO A 164 7.32 23.68 -7.21
C PRO A 164 8.32 22.53 -7.02
N LYS A 165 9.37 22.75 -6.25
CA LYS A 165 10.27 21.70 -5.74
C LYS A 165 9.82 21.26 -4.34
N PRO A 166 10.00 19.98 -3.97
CA PRO A 166 9.68 19.52 -2.62
C PRO A 166 10.62 20.13 -1.58
N ILE A 167 10.16 20.23 -0.33
CA ILE A 167 11.00 20.70 0.78
C ILE A 167 11.90 19.60 1.34
N GLN A 168 11.48 18.35 1.27
CA GLN A 168 12.33 17.20 1.62
C GLN A 168 13.55 17.11 0.68
N LYS A 169 14.73 16.81 1.23
CA LYS A 169 15.99 16.74 0.45
C LYS A 169 16.63 15.35 0.55
N PRO A 170 17.13 14.83 -0.56
CA PRO A 170 17.11 15.43 -1.93
C PRO A 170 15.71 15.50 -2.53
N HIS A 171 14.80 14.61 -2.15
CA HIS A 171 13.40 14.52 -2.55
C HIS A 171 12.61 13.64 -1.55
N PRO A 172 11.27 13.58 -1.61
CA PRO A 172 10.48 12.63 -0.82
C PRO A 172 10.93 11.19 -1.02
N PRO A 173 10.94 10.33 0.01
CA PRO A 173 11.28 8.92 -0.14
C PRO A 173 10.42 8.23 -1.21
N LEU A 174 11.07 7.47 -2.08
CA LEU A 174 10.41 6.69 -3.13
C LEU A 174 10.25 5.24 -2.70
N TRP A 175 9.10 4.66 -3.04
CA TRP A 175 8.72 3.30 -2.71
C TRP A 175 8.13 2.59 -3.92
N SER A 176 8.13 1.26 -3.92
CA SER A 176 7.45 0.46 -4.93
C SER A 176 6.74 -0.75 -4.34
N ALA A 177 5.62 -1.14 -4.97
CA ALA A 177 4.89 -2.34 -4.60
C ALA A 177 5.59 -3.60 -5.12
N CYS A 178 5.97 -4.50 -4.21
CA CYS A 178 6.65 -5.77 -4.49
C CYS A 178 5.63 -6.90 -4.72
N GLY A 179 4.92 -6.87 -5.84
CA GLY A 179 3.87 -7.84 -6.17
C GLY A 179 4.33 -9.07 -6.95
N SER A 180 5.59 -9.13 -7.40
CA SER A 180 6.22 -10.27 -8.08
C SER A 180 7.71 -10.29 -7.79
N GLU A 181 8.34 -11.46 -7.97
CA GLU A 181 9.80 -11.63 -7.80
C GLU A 181 10.60 -10.60 -8.62
N GLU A 182 10.27 -10.45 -9.90
CA GLU A 182 10.94 -9.51 -10.78
C GLU A 182 10.75 -8.05 -10.33
N THR A 183 9.55 -7.66 -9.91
CA THR A 183 9.32 -6.30 -9.38
C THR A 183 10.09 -6.08 -8.08
N THR A 184 10.18 -7.09 -7.21
CA THR A 184 10.95 -7.02 -5.96
C THR A 184 12.44 -6.80 -6.25
N ARG A 185 13.00 -7.58 -7.20
CA ARG A 185 14.39 -7.45 -7.63
C ARG A 185 14.68 -6.05 -8.16
N LEU A 186 13.86 -5.57 -9.10
CA LEU A 186 14.00 -4.24 -9.69
C LEU A 186 13.83 -3.11 -8.65
N THR A 187 12.92 -3.28 -7.69
CA THR A 187 12.73 -2.31 -6.59
C THR A 187 14.03 -2.14 -5.79
N GLY A 188 14.68 -3.25 -5.41
CA GLY A 188 15.98 -3.20 -4.72
C GLY A 188 17.08 -2.60 -5.59
N GLU A 189 17.19 -3.01 -6.86
CA GLU A 189 18.22 -2.49 -7.80
C GLU A 189 18.08 -0.98 -8.03
N MET A 190 16.87 -0.45 -8.06
CA MET A 190 16.61 0.99 -8.20
C MET A 190 16.71 1.78 -6.88
N GLY A 191 17.01 1.13 -5.76
CA GLY A 191 17.14 1.79 -4.46
C GLY A 191 15.83 2.30 -3.87
N LEU A 192 14.69 1.72 -4.25
CA LEU A 192 13.36 2.11 -3.76
C LEU A 192 12.99 1.32 -2.50
N GLY A 193 12.19 1.92 -1.61
CA GLY A 193 11.60 1.21 -0.48
C GLY A 193 10.59 0.14 -0.93
N ALA A 194 10.48 -0.94 -0.19
CA ALA A 194 9.61 -2.06 -0.53
C ALA A 194 8.26 -1.98 0.19
N LEU A 195 7.16 -1.95 -0.58
CA LEU A 195 5.80 -2.13 -0.09
C LEU A 195 5.37 -3.58 -0.36
N VAL A 196 5.16 -4.35 0.70
CA VAL A 196 4.87 -5.79 0.63
C VAL A 196 3.45 -6.05 1.16
N GLY A 197 2.71 -6.95 0.52
CA GLY A 197 1.40 -7.41 1.01
C GLY A 197 1.52 -8.72 1.81
N SER A 198 0.66 -8.91 2.81
CA SER A 198 0.63 -10.13 3.63
C SER A 198 -0.12 -11.30 2.99
N GLU A 199 -0.66 -11.14 1.79
CA GLU A 199 -1.60 -12.09 1.17
C GLU A 199 -1.05 -13.51 0.96
N GLY A 200 0.28 -13.65 0.81
CA GLY A 200 0.95 -14.95 0.69
C GLY A 200 1.37 -15.58 2.03
N GLY A 201 1.08 -14.94 3.16
CA GLY A 201 1.52 -15.37 4.48
C GLY A 201 2.99 -15.09 4.80
N PRO A 202 3.42 -15.44 6.03
CA PRO A 202 4.75 -15.10 6.54
C PRO A 202 5.90 -15.63 5.68
N GLU A 203 5.79 -16.87 5.17
CA GLU A 203 6.84 -17.49 4.35
C GLU A 203 7.07 -16.68 3.07
N LYS A 204 5.98 -16.28 2.39
CA LYS A 204 6.10 -15.47 1.17
C LYS A 204 6.65 -14.08 1.44
N VAL A 205 6.29 -13.47 2.55
CA VAL A 205 6.85 -12.19 2.98
C VAL A 205 8.36 -12.33 3.24
N ALA A 206 8.80 -13.40 3.91
CA ALA A 206 10.21 -13.67 4.15
C ALA A 206 11.01 -13.80 2.84
N GLU A 207 10.50 -14.56 1.83
CA GLU A 207 11.12 -14.67 0.50
C GLU A 207 11.27 -13.30 -0.18
N VAL A 208 10.23 -12.47 -0.14
CA VAL A 208 10.25 -11.12 -0.74
C VAL A 208 11.29 -10.24 -0.05
N LEU A 209 11.34 -10.27 1.29
CA LEU A 209 12.30 -9.47 2.06
C LEU A 209 13.74 -9.93 1.84
N GLU A 210 13.99 -11.25 1.75
CA GLU A 210 15.33 -11.78 1.45
C GLU A 210 15.82 -11.31 0.09
N LEU A 211 14.99 -11.46 -0.96
CA LEU A 211 15.33 -11.00 -2.31
C LEU A 211 15.57 -9.48 -2.34
N TYR A 212 14.67 -8.70 -1.73
CA TYR A 212 14.80 -7.25 -1.65
C TYR A 212 16.09 -6.84 -0.94
N ASN A 213 16.38 -7.40 0.23
CA ASN A 213 17.56 -7.07 1.01
C ASN A 213 18.86 -7.44 0.29
N LYS A 214 18.87 -8.52 -0.50
CA LYS A 214 20.01 -8.90 -1.34
C LYS A 214 20.24 -7.89 -2.45
N THR A 215 19.18 -7.46 -3.12
CA THR A 215 19.28 -6.58 -4.30
C THR A 215 19.57 -5.13 -3.92
N ILE A 216 18.95 -4.60 -2.86
CA ILE A 216 19.19 -3.21 -2.45
C ILE A 216 20.60 -2.99 -1.91
N LYS A 217 21.19 -4.00 -1.25
CA LYS A 217 22.61 -3.94 -0.81
C LYS A 217 23.59 -3.86 -1.99
N ALA A 218 23.22 -4.40 -3.14
CA ALA A 218 24.00 -4.35 -4.37
C ALA A 218 23.67 -3.12 -5.24
N SER A 219 22.68 -2.31 -4.84
CA SER A 219 22.29 -1.12 -5.58
C SER A 219 23.40 -0.08 -5.58
N HIS A 220 23.73 0.40 -6.77
CA HIS A 220 24.67 1.50 -7.01
C HIS A 220 23.95 2.65 -7.71
N ALA A 221 22.75 2.99 -7.20
CA ALA A 221 21.98 4.12 -7.74
C ALA A 221 22.85 5.39 -7.65
N ASP A 222 23.47 5.77 -8.77
CA ASP A 222 24.43 6.85 -8.87
C ASP A 222 23.83 8.18 -8.36
N GLY A 223 24.27 8.60 -7.16
CA GLY A 223 23.91 9.88 -6.56
C GLY A 223 22.44 10.02 -6.14
N ALA A 224 21.63 8.99 -6.29
CA ALA A 224 20.23 8.98 -5.86
C ALA A 224 20.13 8.60 -4.37
N TYR A 225 19.13 9.17 -3.70
CA TYR A 225 18.75 8.75 -2.35
C TYR A 225 18.22 7.31 -2.38
N ILE A 226 18.88 6.42 -1.65
CA ILE A 226 18.45 5.02 -1.50
C ILE A 226 17.52 4.92 -0.29
N ASN A 227 16.30 4.41 -0.52
CA ASN A 227 15.34 4.14 0.53
C ASN A 227 15.41 2.66 0.93
N HIS A 228 16.14 2.33 2.00
CA HIS A 228 16.29 0.96 2.50
C HIS A 228 15.10 0.43 3.31
N GLN A 229 14.01 1.17 3.42
CA GLN A 229 12.89 0.83 4.28
C GLN A 229 11.98 -0.24 3.67
N THR A 230 11.39 -1.06 4.53
CA THR A 230 10.36 -2.04 4.18
C THR A 230 9.07 -1.73 4.92
N ALA A 231 7.93 -1.97 4.28
CA ALA A 231 6.62 -1.84 4.90
C ALA A 231 5.70 -2.97 4.47
N LEU A 232 4.97 -3.54 5.43
CA LEU A 232 4.02 -4.62 5.23
C LEU A 232 2.59 -4.09 5.34
N MET A 233 1.79 -4.23 4.29
CA MET A 233 0.35 -3.97 4.34
C MET A 233 -0.39 -5.23 4.80
N THR A 234 -1.21 -5.08 5.85
CA THR A 234 -2.07 -6.14 6.39
C THR A 234 -3.49 -5.63 6.54
N ALA A 235 -4.49 -6.46 6.23
CA ALA A 235 -5.85 -6.18 6.64
C ALA A 235 -6.08 -6.75 8.06
N GLY A 236 -6.87 -6.05 8.89
CA GLY A 236 -7.06 -6.50 10.26
C GLY A 236 -8.22 -5.85 11.00
N PHE A 237 -8.58 -6.51 12.11
CA PHE A 237 -9.64 -6.12 13.03
C PHE A 237 -9.21 -6.47 14.46
N CYS A 238 -9.36 -5.54 15.38
CA CYS A 238 -9.01 -5.75 16.79
C CYS A 238 -10.18 -5.43 17.70
N HIS A 239 -10.46 -6.33 18.62
CA HIS A 239 -11.48 -6.13 19.67
C HIS A 239 -11.04 -6.78 20.99
N GLU A 240 -11.46 -6.21 22.14
CA GLU A 240 -11.09 -6.73 23.48
C GLU A 240 -11.81 -8.06 23.79
N ASP A 241 -13.01 -8.26 23.25
CA ASP A 241 -13.80 -9.50 23.41
C ASP A 241 -13.50 -10.48 22.26
N SER A 242 -12.94 -11.65 22.62
CA SER A 242 -12.61 -12.72 21.68
C SER A 242 -13.82 -13.27 20.91
N LYS A 243 -15.01 -13.19 21.48
CA LYS A 243 -16.26 -13.61 20.83
C LYS A 243 -16.60 -12.69 19.66
N VAL A 244 -16.47 -11.38 19.87
CA VAL A 244 -16.64 -10.37 18.82
C VAL A 244 -15.57 -10.54 17.75
N VAL A 245 -14.31 -10.86 18.14
CA VAL A 245 -13.24 -11.17 17.19
C VAL A 245 -13.62 -12.35 16.30
N GLU A 246 -14.09 -13.45 16.87
CA GLU A 246 -14.46 -14.64 16.11
C GLU A 246 -15.64 -14.39 15.17
N GLU A 247 -16.72 -13.80 15.66
CA GLU A 247 -17.93 -13.55 14.87
C GLU A 247 -17.70 -12.46 13.82
N ARG A 248 -17.39 -11.25 14.27
CA ARG A 248 -17.28 -10.09 13.40
C ARG A 248 -16.01 -10.10 12.53
N GLY A 249 -14.88 -10.54 13.08
CA GLY A 249 -13.65 -10.71 12.33
C GLY A 249 -13.81 -11.69 11.17
N THR A 250 -14.55 -12.79 11.38
CA THR A 250 -14.87 -13.76 10.32
C THR A 250 -15.71 -13.13 9.21
N GLU A 251 -16.71 -12.31 9.55
CA GLU A 251 -17.54 -11.60 8.55
C GLU A 251 -16.69 -10.63 7.70
N LEU A 252 -15.82 -9.86 8.32
CA LEU A 252 -14.96 -8.90 7.63
C LEU A 252 -13.98 -9.60 6.70
N VAL A 253 -13.37 -10.70 7.16
CA VAL A 253 -12.48 -11.53 6.34
C VAL A 253 -13.24 -12.18 5.20
N ALA A 254 -14.47 -12.67 5.43
CA ALA A 254 -15.32 -13.23 4.39
C ALA A 254 -15.61 -12.23 3.27
N TRP A 255 -15.96 -11.00 3.63
CA TRP A 255 -16.19 -9.94 2.67
C TRP A 255 -14.91 -9.62 1.87
N TYR A 256 -13.76 -9.50 2.56
CA TYR A 256 -12.47 -9.24 1.92
C TYR A 256 -12.10 -10.33 0.91
N MET A 257 -12.23 -11.60 1.30
CA MET A 257 -11.97 -12.75 0.43
C MET A 257 -12.92 -12.78 -0.77
N ASP A 258 -14.20 -12.46 -0.59
CA ASP A 258 -15.17 -12.36 -1.68
C ASP A 258 -14.77 -11.25 -2.67
N GLN A 259 -14.33 -10.09 -2.20
CA GLN A 259 -13.84 -9.02 -3.06
C GLN A 259 -12.58 -9.42 -3.83
N GLN A 260 -11.69 -10.22 -3.24
CA GLN A 260 -10.52 -10.75 -3.97
C GLN A 260 -10.94 -11.71 -5.08
N ARG A 261 -11.95 -12.57 -4.85
CA ARG A 261 -12.50 -13.44 -5.90
C ARG A 261 -13.17 -12.64 -7.01
N LYS A 262 -14.04 -11.68 -6.67
CA LYS A 262 -14.70 -10.78 -7.63
C LYS A 262 -13.66 -10.05 -8.49
N ARG A 263 -12.58 -9.58 -7.89
CA ARG A 263 -11.47 -8.98 -8.60
C ARG A 263 -10.81 -9.97 -9.56
N ALA A 264 -10.42 -11.14 -9.08
CA ALA A 264 -9.76 -12.15 -9.90
C ALA A 264 -10.65 -12.55 -11.09
N GLN A 265 -11.95 -12.71 -10.87
CA GLN A 265 -12.93 -13.00 -11.92
C GLN A 265 -13.06 -11.85 -12.92
N LEU A 266 -13.09 -10.59 -12.46
CA LEU A 266 -13.16 -9.41 -13.32
C LEU A 266 -11.93 -9.29 -14.22
N VAL A 267 -10.76 -9.58 -13.69
CA VAL A 267 -9.47 -9.41 -14.39
C VAL A 267 -9.16 -10.61 -15.29
N TRP A 268 -9.39 -11.84 -14.81
CA TRP A 268 -8.90 -13.07 -15.42
C TRP A 268 -9.98 -14.05 -15.83
N GLY A 269 -11.25 -13.77 -15.50
CA GLY A 269 -12.37 -14.65 -15.86
C GLY A 269 -12.50 -14.78 -17.38
N GLY A 270 -12.33 -15.99 -17.89
CA GLY A 270 -12.42 -16.28 -19.33
C GLY A 270 -11.24 -15.79 -20.18
N VAL A 271 -10.17 -15.30 -19.59
CA VAL A 271 -8.96 -14.89 -20.33
C VAL A 271 -8.21 -16.13 -20.79
N ASP A 272 -7.86 -16.19 -22.09
CA ASP A 272 -6.99 -17.22 -22.62
C ASP A 272 -5.55 -17.03 -22.09
N PRO A 273 -4.99 -18.01 -21.37
CA PRO A 273 -3.64 -17.96 -20.83
C PRO A 273 -2.56 -17.56 -21.84
N ALA A 274 -2.73 -17.96 -23.10
CA ALA A 274 -1.79 -17.66 -24.18
C ALA A 274 -1.76 -16.17 -24.57
N THR A 275 -2.80 -15.42 -24.21
CA THR A 275 -2.92 -13.98 -24.52
C THR A 275 -2.41 -13.09 -23.38
N VAL A 276 -2.11 -13.66 -22.23
CA VAL A 276 -1.61 -12.91 -21.06
C VAL A 276 -0.18 -12.43 -21.36
N PRO A 277 0.10 -11.12 -21.30
CA PRO A 277 1.46 -10.63 -21.49
C PRO A 277 2.45 -11.26 -20.50
N PRO A 278 3.71 -11.53 -20.92
CA PRO A 278 4.72 -12.16 -20.06
C PRO A 278 4.85 -11.51 -18.69
N ASP A 279 4.81 -10.20 -18.62
CA ASP A 279 4.90 -9.40 -17.40
C ASP A 279 3.72 -9.57 -16.45
N TYR A 280 2.60 -10.13 -16.92
CA TYR A 280 1.39 -10.38 -16.14
C TYR A 280 1.14 -11.86 -15.85
N GLN A 281 1.94 -12.78 -16.41
CA GLN A 281 1.81 -14.21 -16.18
C GLN A 281 1.83 -14.58 -14.69
N GLY A 282 2.74 -13.99 -13.90
CA GLY A 282 2.81 -14.22 -12.46
C GLY A 282 1.55 -13.80 -11.71
N TYR A 283 0.90 -12.71 -12.14
CA TYR A 283 -0.38 -12.29 -11.56
C TYR A 283 -1.53 -13.20 -11.99
N TYR A 284 -1.55 -13.63 -13.25
CA TYR A 284 -2.54 -14.58 -13.76
C TYR A 284 -2.45 -15.93 -13.01
N GLU A 285 -1.25 -16.49 -12.90
CA GLU A 285 -1.03 -17.76 -12.21
C GLU A 285 -1.45 -17.72 -10.74
N ARG A 286 -1.16 -16.62 -10.05
CA ARG A 286 -1.58 -16.41 -8.66
C ARG A 286 -3.11 -16.35 -8.52
N ASP A 287 -3.77 -15.63 -9.44
CA ASP A 287 -5.18 -15.27 -9.30
C ASP A 287 -6.14 -16.20 -10.06
N LYS A 288 -5.66 -17.02 -11.01
CA LYS A 288 -6.52 -17.91 -11.83
C LYS A 288 -7.37 -18.85 -11.00
N HIS A 289 -6.84 -19.35 -9.90
CA HIS A 289 -7.57 -20.22 -8.97
C HIS A 289 -8.75 -19.46 -8.32
N LEU A 290 -8.51 -18.24 -7.86
CA LEU A 290 -9.57 -17.38 -7.32
C LEU A 290 -10.60 -17.00 -8.39
N ALA A 291 -10.17 -16.78 -9.64
CA ALA A 291 -11.04 -16.46 -10.77
C ALA A 291 -11.98 -17.61 -11.14
N ALA A 292 -11.57 -18.85 -10.94
CA ALA A 292 -12.38 -20.05 -11.19
C ALA A 292 -13.50 -20.24 -10.12
N GLY A 293 -13.45 -19.51 -9.00
CA GLY A 293 -14.42 -19.58 -7.92
C GLY A 293 -13.96 -20.46 -6.74
N PRO A 294 -14.84 -20.69 -5.75
CA PRO A 294 -14.51 -21.49 -4.58
C PRO A 294 -14.29 -22.96 -4.96
N HIS A 295 -13.27 -23.59 -4.39
CA HIS A 295 -12.98 -25.02 -4.58
C HIS A 295 -13.13 -25.80 -3.27
N PRO A 296 -13.49 -27.10 -3.35
CA PRO A 296 -13.42 -27.98 -2.18
C PRO A 296 -12.00 -27.98 -1.59
N GLY A 297 -11.90 -27.70 -0.29
CA GLY A 297 -10.60 -27.65 0.41
C GLY A 297 -10.00 -26.26 0.53
N ASP A 298 -10.57 -25.24 -0.09
CA ASP A 298 -10.20 -23.84 0.19
C ASP A 298 -10.45 -23.52 1.68
N PRO A 299 -9.56 -22.73 2.33
CA PRO A 299 -9.78 -22.32 3.72
C PRO A 299 -11.03 -21.45 3.83
N THR A 300 -11.86 -21.74 4.82
CA THR A 300 -12.99 -20.88 5.17
C THR A 300 -12.50 -19.58 5.81
N PRO A 301 -13.30 -18.50 5.80
CA PRO A 301 -12.96 -17.27 6.53
C PRO A 301 -12.62 -17.52 8.01
N ALA A 302 -13.35 -18.42 8.68
CA ALA A 302 -13.07 -18.81 10.06
C ALA A 302 -11.71 -19.53 10.21
N ASP A 303 -11.34 -20.39 9.25
CA ASP A 303 -10.00 -21.03 9.24
C ASP A 303 -8.89 -19.98 9.06
N VAL A 304 -9.13 -18.98 8.21
CA VAL A 304 -8.16 -17.88 7.98
C VAL A 304 -7.97 -17.05 9.24
N VAL A 305 -9.05 -16.67 9.92
CA VAL A 305 -9.01 -15.95 11.21
C VAL A 305 -8.28 -16.79 12.26
N LYS A 306 -8.64 -18.07 12.40
CA LYS A 306 -8.04 -18.99 13.38
C LYS A 306 -6.54 -19.22 13.14
N ARG A 307 -6.11 -19.28 11.88
CA ARG A 307 -4.67 -19.44 11.55
C ARG A 307 -3.86 -18.18 11.89
N GLY A 308 -4.47 -16.98 11.78
CA GLY A 308 -3.84 -15.72 12.14
C GLY A 308 -2.54 -15.43 11.38
N THR A 309 -2.46 -15.77 10.09
CA THR A 309 -1.21 -15.64 9.32
C THR A 309 -1.24 -14.52 8.29
N ASN A 310 -2.38 -14.27 7.66
CA ASN A 310 -2.50 -13.30 6.56
C ASN A 310 -3.26 -12.04 6.96
N PHE A 311 -4.07 -12.13 8.01
CA PHE A 311 -4.90 -11.06 8.54
C PHE A 311 -4.59 -10.86 10.02
N CYS A 312 -4.45 -9.62 10.43
CA CYS A 312 -4.30 -9.24 11.83
C CYS A 312 -5.69 -9.14 12.49
N VAL A 313 -6.32 -10.28 12.78
CA VAL A 313 -7.65 -10.35 13.41
C VAL A 313 -7.51 -11.01 14.77
N GLY A 314 -7.80 -10.26 15.85
CA GLY A 314 -7.59 -10.79 17.20
C GLY A 314 -7.85 -9.78 18.30
N THR A 315 -7.59 -10.23 19.52
CA THR A 315 -7.44 -9.35 20.68
C THR A 315 -6.14 -8.54 20.56
N PRO A 316 -5.93 -7.50 21.38
CA PRO A 316 -4.64 -6.78 21.37
C PRO A 316 -3.43 -7.70 21.54
N ASP A 317 -3.49 -8.73 22.38
CA ASP A 317 -2.41 -9.69 22.58
C ASP A 317 -2.16 -10.55 21.33
N ASP A 318 -3.22 -10.93 20.61
CA ASP A 318 -3.10 -11.68 19.37
C ASP A 318 -2.49 -10.82 18.27
N CYS A 319 -2.87 -9.53 18.18
CA CYS A 319 -2.29 -8.57 17.26
C CYS A 319 -0.80 -8.32 17.56
N ILE A 320 -0.40 -8.25 18.82
CA ILE A 320 1.02 -8.15 19.22
C ILE A 320 1.79 -9.37 18.70
N LYS A 321 1.34 -10.59 19.01
CA LYS A 321 1.98 -11.83 18.54
C LYS A 321 2.07 -11.91 17.01
N PHE A 322 1.00 -11.49 16.33
CA PHE A 322 0.99 -11.42 14.85
C PHE A 322 2.14 -10.54 14.33
N TYR A 323 2.27 -9.33 14.82
CA TYR A 323 3.33 -8.42 14.35
C TYR A 323 4.73 -8.77 14.88
N GLU A 324 4.87 -9.44 16.02
CA GLU A 324 6.16 -9.98 16.46
C GLU A 324 6.74 -10.99 15.47
N SER A 325 5.89 -11.81 14.83
CA SER A 325 6.32 -12.77 13.83
C SER A 325 6.91 -12.08 12.60
N TYR A 326 6.35 -10.96 12.18
CA TYR A 326 6.85 -10.16 11.05
C TYR A 326 8.05 -9.28 11.42
N GLU A 327 8.10 -8.74 12.63
CA GLU A 327 9.27 -8.02 13.15
C GLU A 327 10.51 -8.92 13.15
N ALA A 328 10.36 -10.19 13.55
CA ALA A 328 11.45 -11.18 13.54
C ALA A 328 12.00 -11.47 12.12
N MET A 329 11.21 -11.19 11.06
CA MET A 329 11.62 -11.30 9.66
C MET A 329 12.28 -10.02 9.12
N GLY A 330 12.36 -8.95 9.93
CA GLY A 330 12.94 -7.66 9.53
C GLY A 330 11.94 -6.66 8.93
N VAL A 331 10.63 -6.85 9.17
CA VAL A 331 9.64 -5.82 8.83
C VAL A 331 9.77 -4.63 9.77
N GLU A 332 10.02 -3.45 9.21
CA GLU A 332 10.26 -2.22 9.99
C GLU A 332 8.99 -1.40 10.21
N GLN A 333 8.06 -1.48 9.25
CA GLN A 333 6.80 -0.75 9.27
C GLN A 333 5.64 -1.64 8.88
N VAL A 334 4.47 -1.40 9.46
CA VAL A 334 3.23 -2.07 9.09
C VAL A 334 2.15 -1.04 8.78
N PHE A 335 1.34 -1.32 7.76
CA PHE A 335 0.20 -0.51 7.38
C PHE A 335 -1.06 -1.35 7.57
N LEU A 336 -1.88 -0.97 8.53
CA LEU A 336 -3.11 -1.66 8.88
C LEU A 336 -4.28 -1.12 8.06
N LEU A 337 -4.89 -1.97 7.24
CA LEU A 337 -6.18 -1.72 6.62
C LEU A 337 -7.27 -2.26 7.57
N CYS A 338 -7.79 -1.39 8.44
CA CYS A 338 -8.85 -1.75 9.38
C CYS A 338 -10.25 -1.25 8.95
N ALA A 339 -10.31 -0.31 8.00
CA ALA A 339 -11.58 0.11 7.39
C ALA A 339 -11.99 -0.91 6.29
N ILE A 340 -12.22 -2.17 6.70
CA ILE A 340 -12.58 -3.27 5.80
C ILE A 340 -14.08 -3.18 5.49
N GLY A 341 -14.42 -2.93 4.22
CA GLY A 341 -15.75 -2.98 3.63
C GLY A 341 -16.91 -2.66 4.60
N PRO A 342 -17.64 -3.67 5.10
CA PRO A 342 -18.80 -3.46 5.94
C PRO A 342 -18.49 -3.09 7.41
N ALA A 343 -17.21 -2.85 7.77
CA ALA A 343 -16.88 -2.37 9.11
C ALA A 343 -17.55 -1.01 9.36
N ALA A 344 -18.26 -0.90 10.49
CA ALA A 344 -18.82 0.36 10.94
C ALA A 344 -17.72 1.32 11.40
N ASN A 345 -17.98 2.63 11.35
CA ASN A 345 -17.00 3.62 11.79
C ASN A 345 -16.52 3.39 13.23
N GLU A 346 -17.45 3.03 14.13
CA GLU A 346 -17.15 2.75 15.53
C GLU A 346 -16.19 1.54 15.69
N GLU A 347 -16.32 0.52 14.86
CA GLU A 347 -15.46 -0.67 14.86
C GLU A 347 -14.05 -0.32 14.39
N VAL A 348 -13.94 0.53 13.35
CA VAL A 348 -12.65 1.04 12.86
C VAL A 348 -11.99 1.91 13.92
N MET A 349 -12.72 2.85 14.50
CA MET A 349 -12.23 3.72 15.58
C MET A 349 -11.80 2.92 16.81
N ASN A 350 -12.55 1.85 17.18
CA ASN A 350 -12.16 0.97 18.26
C ASN A 350 -10.86 0.21 17.97
N THR A 351 -10.70 -0.32 16.76
CA THR A 351 -9.44 -0.96 16.32
C THR A 351 -8.27 0.02 16.42
N ILE A 352 -8.42 1.26 15.91
CA ILE A 352 -7.39 2.31 16.01
C ILE A 352 -7.05 2.61 17.47
N ARG A 353 -8.07 2.75 18.33
CA ARG A 353 -7.91 3.00 19.78
C ARG A 353 -7.13 1.88 20.47
N LEU A 354 -7.46 0.62 20.19
CA LEU A 354 -6.81 -0.54 20.82
C LEU A 354 -5.36 -0.68 20.39
N PHE A 355 -5.06 -0.43 19.12
CA PHE A 355 -3.68 -0.37 18.66
C PHE A 355 -2.91 0.74 19.35
N GLY A 356 -3.46 1.95 19.44
CA GLY A 356 -2.83 3.07 20.12
C GLY A 356 -2.62 2.84 21.62
N LYS A 357 -3.53 2.10 22.26
CA LYS A 357 -3.47 1.83 23.71
C LYS A 357 -2.53 0.68 24.08
N TYR A 358 -2.48 -0.39 23.27
CA TYR A 358 -1.81 -1.63 23.65
C TYR A 358 -0.69 -2.04 22.68
N VAL A 359 -0.97 -2.06 21.37
CA VAL A 359 -0.04 -2.63 20.37
C VAL A 359 1.15 -1.70 20.11
N ILE A 360 0.89 -0.45 19.76
CA ILE A 360 1.93 0.54 19.45
C ILE A 360 2.86 0.78 20.64
N PRO A 361 2.37 0.98 21.89
CA PRO A 361 3.24 1.14 23.04
C PRO A 361 4.13 -0.06 23.32
N TYR A 362 3.63 -1.29 23.16
CA TYR A 362 4.40 -2.51 23.32
C TYR A 362 5.66 -2.51 22.44
N PHE A 363 5.52 -2.25 21.14
CA PHE A 363 6.66 -2.22 20.22
C PHE A 363 7.60 -1.04 20.46
N LYS A 364 7.08 0.12 20.86
CA LYS A 364 7.90 1.28 21.23
C LYS A 364 8.72 1.04 22.51
N GLU A 365 8.17 0.35 23.50
CA GLU A 365 8.91 -0.03 24.72
C GLU A 365 9.97 -1.09 24.43
N LYS A 366 9.65 -2.09 23.61
CA LYS A 366 10.59 -3.11 23.13
C LYS A 366 11.80 -2.50 22.41
N GLU A 367 11.56 -1.55 21.50
CA GLU A 367 12.61 -0.83 20.77
C GLU A 367 13.52 -0.03 21.72
N LYS A 368 12.94 0.66 22.72
CA LYS A 368 13.70 1.39 23.73
C LYS A 368 14.56 0.45 24.58
N ALA A 369 14.02 -0.71 24.97
CA ALA A 369 14.75 -1.70 25.77
C ALA A 369 15.93 -2.28 24.97
N GLN A 370 15.74 -2.56 23.68
CA GLN A 370 16.81 -3.03 22.79
C GLN A 370 17.91 -1.96 22.60
N ALA A 371 17.53 -0.69 22.39
CA ALA A 371 18.48 0.41 22.27
C ALA A 371 19.26 0.69 23.54
N ALA A 372 18.69 0.40 24.72
CA ALA A 372 19.39 0.55 26.02
C ALA A 372 20.32 -0.63 26.36
N ALA A 373 20.21 -1.75 25.64
CA ALA A 373 21.03 -2.95 25.84
C ALA A 373 22.29 -3.00 24.96
N VAL A 374 22.41 -2.05 24.00
CA VAL A 374 23.57 -1.85 23.11
C VAL A 374 24.43 -0.69 23.62
#